data_a46ec1b5fa59ba4c6158b06799bd37d5
#
_entry.id   a46ec1b5fa59ba4c6158b06799bd37d5
#
_cell.length_a   1.000
_cell.length_b   1.000
_cell.length_c   1.000
_cell.angle_alpha   90.00
_cell.angle_beta   90.00
_cell.angle_gamma   90.00
#
_symmetry.space_group_name_H-M   'P 1'
#
loop_
_entity.id
_entity.type
_entity.pdbx_description
1 polymer ?
#
loop_
_entity_poly.entity_id
_entity_poly.type
_entity_poly.pdbx_seq_one_letter_code
_entity_poly.pdbx_strand_id
1 'polypeptide(L)'
;MSPELLLNNDRFEVLWGKKHFMDKLINIVLDEAHVIKEWGGTFRTNYLKIGPIRYRFPWMIPFHLGSAMVSKQLEPELVKNLHLCVDSLVVMRRNMDRPNIFLIVEQMKHPANSYEDLAFVIKRT
;
A
#
# COMPACT_ATOMS: atom_id res chain seq x y z
N MET A 1 8.43 5.03 -1.37
CA MET A 1 9.63 4.15 -1.26
C MET A 1 9.19 2.71 -1.37
N SER A 2 9.91 1.84 -2.09
CA SER A 2 9.53 0.44 -2.20
C SER A 2 10.01 -0.38 -0.98
N PRO A 3 9.32 -1.50 -0.64
CA PRO A 3 9.74 -2.39 0.43
C PRO A 3 11.15 -2.94 0.26
N GLU A 4 11.54 -3.24 -0.97
CA GLU A 4 12.88 -3.74 -1.29
C GLU A 4 13.97 -2.74 -0.89
N LEU A 5 13.73 -1.47 -1.20
CA LEU A 5 14.66 -0.40 -0.84
C LEU A 5 14.77 -0.24 0.68
N LEU A 6 13.64 -0.35 1.38
CA LEU A 6 13.59 -0.25 2.83
C LEU A 6 14.33 -1.38 3.54
N LEU A 7 14.25 -2.60 2.98
CA LEU A 7 14.74 -3.83 3.62
C LEU A 7 16.18 -4.18 3.25
N ASN A 8 16.60 -3.86 2.02
CA ASN A 8 17.84 -4.40 1.44
C ASN A 8 18.86 -3.31 1.09
N ASN A 9 18.65 -2.06 1.51
CA ASN A 9 19.56 -0.98 1.20
C ASN A 9 20.40 -0.60 2.42
N ASP A 10 21.71 -0.72 2.32
CA ASP A 10 22.68 -0.43 3.38
C ASP A 10 22.55 1.00 3.93
N ARG A 11 22.08 1.95 3.11
CA ARG A 11 21.84 3.33 3.56
C ARG A 11 20.74 3.41 4.62
N PHE A 12 19.72 2.56 4.50
CA PHE A 12 18.66 2.49 5.53
C PHE A 12 19.14 1.80 6.79
N GLU A 13 19.95 0.77 6.69
CA GLU A 13 20.59 0.17 7.87
C GLU A 13 21.40 1.21 8.66
N VAL A 14 22.17 2.06 7.95
CA VAL A 14 22.90 3.17 8.57
C VAL A 14 21.96 4.19 9.20
N LEU A 15 20.81 4.50 8.56
CA LEU A 15 19.83 5.45 9.10
C LEU A 15 19.15 4.92 10.37
N TRP A 16 18.79 3.62 10.38
CA TRP A 16 18.21 2.97 11.56
C TRP A 16 19.14 3.03 12.78
N GLY A 17 20.46 3.04 12.57
CA GLY A 17 21.45 3.20 13.64
C GLY A 17 21.62 4.65 14.13
N LYS A 18 21.08 5.65 13.42
CA LYS A 18 21.27 7.06 13.79
C LYS A 18 20.18 7.52 14.75
N LYS A 19 20.54 7.78 16.00
CA LYS A 19 19.63 8.28 17.04
C LYS A 19 18.84 9.50 16.56
N HIS A 20 19.51 10.50 15.97
CA HIS A 20 18.87 11.73 15.50
C HIS A 20 17.79 11.50 14.42
N PHE A 21 17.96 10.48 13.55
CA PHE A 21 16.95 10.09 12.58
C PHE A 21 15.77 9.39 13.28
N MET A 22 16.09 8.46 14.17
CA MET A 22 15.09 7.69 14.92
C MET A 22 14.21 8.60 15.78
N ASP A 23 14.80 9.56 16.49
CA ASP A 23 14.08 10.51 17.35
C ASP A 23 13.08 11.40 16.58
N LYS A 24 13.24 11.53 15.26
CA LYS A 24 12.36 12.32 14.38
C LYS A 24 11.33 11.48 13.63
N LEU A 25 11.41 10.16 13.71
CA LEU A 25 10.48 9.28 13.02
C LEU A 25 9.18 9.19 13.83
N ILE A 26 8.12 9.78 13.29
CA ILE A 26 6.82 9.91 13.98
C ILE A 26 5.81 8.85 13.55
N ASN A 27 5.88 8.35 12.32
CA ASN A 27 5.01 7.28 11.82
C ASN A 27 5.62 6.57 10.61
N ILE A 28 5.05 5.44 10.24
CA ILE A 28 5.33 4.71 9.00
C ILE A 28 4.02 4.58 8.25
N VAL A 29 4.01 5.04 7.00
CA VAL A 29 2.85 4.95 6.12
C VAL A 29 3.09 3.87 5.08
N LEU A 30 2.19 2.89 5.03
CA LEU A 30 2.15 1.84 4.02
C LEU A 30 0.95 2.10 3.12
N ASP A 31 1.22 2.55 1.92
CA ASP A 31 0.21 2.71 0.88
C ASP A 31 -0.03 1.38 0.15
N GLU A 32 -1.20 1.22 -0.42
CA GLU A 32 -1.63 0.00 -1.12
C GLU A 32 -1.47 -1.27 -0.27
N ALA A 33 -1.86 -1.19 1.00
CA ALA A 33 -1.67 -2.27 1.97
C ALA A 33 -2.32 -3.62 1.55
N HIS A 34 -3.30 -3.62 0.62
CA HIS A 34 -3.91 -4.83 0.07
C HIS A 34 -2.89 -5.72 -0.67
N VAL A 35 -1.83 -5.14 -1.22
CA VAL A 35 -0.76 -5.85 -1.94
C VAL A 35 -0.05 -6.88 -1.06
N ILE A 36 -0.10 -6.72 0.27
CA ILE A 36 0.49 -7.66 1.24
C ILE A 36 -0.10 -9.07 1.10
N LYS A 37 -1.40 -9.18 0.77
CA LYS A 37 -2.06 -10.47 0.52
C LYS A 37 -1.88 -10.96 -0.90
N GLU A 38 -2.26 -10.13 -1.87
CA GLU A 38 -2.37 -10.55 -3.27
C GLU A 38 -1.02 -10.97 -3.87
N TRP A 39 0.07 -10.40 -3.35
CA TRP A 39 1.40 -10.55 -3.91
C TRP A 39 2.39 -11.25 -2.96
N GLY A 40 1.92 -11.67 -1.78
CA GLY A 40 2.74 -12.32 -0.74
C GLY A 40 3.22 -13.73 -1.07
N GLY A 41 2.75 -14.34 -2.17
CA GLY A 41 3.17 -15.68 -2.59
C GLY A 41 4.61 -15.68 -3.12
N THR A 42 4.79 -15.44 -4.41
CA THR A 42 6.11 -15.51 -5.05
C THR A 42 6.67 -14.15 -5.45
N PHE A 43 5.83 -13.15 -5.66
CA PHE A 43 6.26 -11.90 -6.32
C PHE A 43 6.74 -10.80 -5.36
N ARG A 44 6.23 -10.71 -4.11
CA ARG A 44 6.62 -9.64 -3.15
C ARG A 44 6.71 -10.13 -1.70
N THR A 45 7.51 -11.14 -1.45
CA THR A 45 7.84 -11.63 -0.09
C THR A 45 8.38 -10.52 0.83
N ASN A 46 8.90 -9.44 0.27
CA ASN A 46 9.43 -8.30 1.02
C ASN A 46 8.36 -7.55 1.82
N TYR A 47 7.10 -7.53 1.38
CA TYR A 47 6.02 -6.93 2.18
C TYR A 47 5.80 -7.65 3.51
N LEU A 48 5.96 -8.98 3.56
CA LEU A 48 5.85 -9.75 4.80
C LEU A 48 6.98 -9.44 5.79
N LYS A 49 8.12 -8.96 5.28
CA LYS A 49 9.27 -8.58 6.10
C LYS A 49 9.16 -7.17 6.71
N ILE A 50 8.14 -6.39 6.35
CA ILE A 50 7.93 -5.05 6.90
C ILE A 50 7.49 -5.11 8.37
N GLY A 51 6.66 -6.10 8.73
CA GLY A 51 6.19 -6.23 10.11
C GLY A 51 7.31 -6.25 11.15
N PRO A 52 8.36 -7.07 10.98
CA PRO A 52 9.52 -7.11 11.90
C PRO A 52 10.29 -5.81 12.02
N ILE A 53 10.19 -4.87 11.08
CA ILE A 53 10.82 -3.54 11.21
C ILE A 53 10.34 -2.83 12.47
N ARG A 54 9.10 -3.07 12.90
CA ARG A 54 8.53 -2.50 14.12
C ARG A 54 9.43 -2.71 15.35
N TYR A 55 10.09 -3.84 15.44
CA TYR A 55 10.95 -4.21 16.57
C TYR A 55 12.31 -3.50 16.56
N ARG A 56 12.66 -2.80 15.48
CA ARG A 56 13.88 -1.98 15.41
C ARG A 56 13.72 -0.64 16.10
N PHE A 57 12.49 -0.24 16.44
CA PHE A 57 12.22 1.05 17.06
C PHE A 57 12.24 0.95 18.58
N PRO A 58 12.89 1.90 19.27
CA PRO A 58 12.94 1.91 20.74
C PRO A 58 11.62 2.32 21.40
N TRP A 59 10.64 2.81 20.62
CA TRP A 59 9.31 3.18 21.04
C TRP A 59 8.26 2.75 20.02
N MET A 60 7.00 2.79 20.45
CA MET A 60 5.86 2.45 19.59
C MET A 60 5.64 3.52 18.53
N ILE A 61 6.10 3.27 17.31
CA ILE A 61 5.80 4.14 16.17
C ILE A 61 4.49 3.67 15.53
N PRO A 62 3.51 4.58 15.30
CA PRO A 62 2.28 4.26 14.61
C PRO A 62 2.53 3.81 13.16
N PHE A 63 1.79 2.78 12.75
CA PHE A 63 1.70 2.36 11.35
C PHE A 63 0.37 2.80 10.77
N HIS A 64 0.40 3.56 9.69
CA HIS A 64 -0.77 3.95 8.92
C HIS A 64 -0.85 3.11 7.67
N LEU A 65 -1.98 2.42 7.49
CA LEU A 65 -2.23 1.59 6.32
C LEU A 65 -3.28 2.27 5.45
N GLY A 66 -2.90 2.65 4.24
CA GLY A 66 -3.80 3.18 3.22
C GLY A 66 -4.10 2.11 2.18
N SER A 67 -5.36 1.96 1.79
CA SER A 67 -5.72 1.12 0.66
C SER A 67 -7.16 1.34 0.24
N ALA A 68 -7.41 1.31 -1.05
CA ALA A 68 -8.75 1.33 -1.61
C ALA A 68 -9.46 -0.04 -1.51
N MET A 69 -8.74 -1.15 -1.31
CA MET A 69 -9.28 -2.49 -1.48
C MET A 69 -9.10 -3.43 -0.27
N VAL A 70 -9.01 -2.91 0.94
CA VAL A 70 -8.95 -3.76 2.14
C VAL A 70 -10.34 -4.27 2.49
N SER A 71 -10.60 -5.53 2.17
CA SER A 71 -11.81 -6.23 2.62
C SER A 71 -11.75 -6.54 4.12
N LYS A 72 -12.91 -6.78 4.74
CA LYS A 72 -12.97 -7.22 6.15
C LYS A 72 -12.22 -8.54 6.38
N GLN A 73 -12.11 -9.38 5.35
CA GLN A 73 -11.40 -10.66 5.42
C GLN A 73 -9.88 -10.49 5.38
N LEU A 74 -9.38 -9.43 4.75
CA LEU A 74 -7.95 -9.13 4.66
C LEU A 74 -7.40 -8.51 5.94
N GLU A 75 -8.22 -7.85 6.72
CA GLU A 75 -7.81 -7.13 7.93
C GLU A 75 -7.06 -8.01 8.95
N PRO A 76 -7.54 -9.22 9.33
CA PRO A 76 -6.81 -10.09 10.26
C PRO A 76 -5.42 -10.50 9.73
N GLU A 77 -5.30 -10.70 8.43
CA GLU A 77 -4.01 -11.04 7.81
C GLU A 77 -3.02 -9.87 7.88
N LEU A 78 -3.49 -8.64 7.62
CA LEU A 78 -2.67 -7.44 7.77
C LEU A 78 -2.20 -7.24 9.20
N VAL A 79 -3.11 -7.42 10.17
CA VAL A 79 -2.79 -7.34 11.60
C VAL A 79 -1.68 -8.32 11.96
N LYS A 80 -1.82 -9.57 11.53
CA LYS A 80 -0.84 -10.64 11.77
C LYS A 80 0.50 -10.35 11.10
N ASN A 81 0.48 -10.05 9.81
CA ASN A 81 1.70 -9.90 9.00
C ASN A 81 2.52 -8.65 9.37
N LEU A 82 1.84 -7.60 9.79
CA LEU A 82 2.48 -6.34 10.19
C LEU A 82 2.67 -6.23 11.70
N HIS A 83 2.35 -7.28 12.45
CA HIS A 83 2.48 -7.33 13.91
C HIS A 83 1.78 -6.14 14.59
N LEU A 84 0.56 -5.80 14.13
CA LEU A 84 -0.18 -4.67 14.68
C LEU A 84 -0.77 -5.02 16.04
N CYS A 85 -0.85 -4.02 16.92
CA CYS A 85 -1.51 -4.17 18.22
C CYS A 85 -3.02 -4.01 18.04
N VAL A 86 -3.78 -5.08 18.28
CA VAL A 86 -5.24 -5.10 18.09
C VAL A 86 -5.93 -4.09 19.01
N ASP A 87 -5.48 -3.97 20.25
CA ASP A 87 -6.10 -3.11 21.27
C ASP A 87 -5.99 -1.61 20.95
N SER A 88 -5.03 -1.24 20.12
CA SER A 88 -4.79 0.14 19.68
C SER A 88 -5.10 0.38 18.19
N LEU A 89 -5.73 -0.61 17.54
CA LEU A 89 -6.06 -0.51 16.12
C LEU A 89 -7.30 0.38 15.92
N VAL A 90 -7.14 1.40 15.07
CA VAL A 90 -8.25 2.24 14.62
C VAL A 90 -8.51 1.97 13.15
N VAL A 91 -9.71 1.48 12.83
CA VAL A 91 -10.11 1.17 11.45
C VAL A 91 -11.10 2.22 10.96
N MET A 92 -10.71 2.99 9.96
CA MET A 92 -11.57 3.98 9.30
C MET A 92 -11.94 3.48 7.91
N ARG A 93 -13.23 3.19 7.70
CA ARG A 93 -13.76 2.78 6.40
C ARG A 93 -14.64 3.88 5.83
N ARG A 94 -14.47 4.14 4.55
CA ARG A 94 -15.33 5.05 3.79
C ARG A 94 -16.03 4.29 2.68
N ASN A 95 -17.18 4.80 2.27
CA ASN A 95 -17.86 4.32 1.08
C ASN A 95 -16.95 4.57 -0.14
N MET A 96 -16.80 3.54 -0.96
CA MET A 96 -16.01 3.58 -2.20
C MET A 96 -16.86 3.91 -3.43
N ASP A 97 -18.17 4.02 -3.24
CA ASP A 97 -19.06 4.47 -4.28
C ASP A 97 -18.69 5.88 -4.76
N ARG A 98 -18.60 6.02 -6.06
CA ARG A 98 -18.21 7.25 -6.73
C ARG A 98 -19.36 7.70 -7.65
N PRO A 99 -20.44 8.29 -7.11
CA PRO A 99 -21.63 8.67 -7.90
C PRO A 99 -21.32 9.70 -8.97
N ASN A 100 -20.19 10.37 -8.90
CA ASN A 100 -19.69 11.31 -9.90
C ASN A 100 -18.92 10.64 -11.06
N ILE A 101 -18.72 9.31 -11.03
CA ILE A 101 -18.07 8.55 -12.09
C ILE A 101 -19.12 7.69 -12.77
N PHE A 102 -19.35 7.96 -14.03
CA PHE A 102 -20.24 7.16 -14.86
C PHE A 102 -19.42 6.14 -15.64
N LEU A 103 -19.69 4.84 -15.40
CA LEU A 103 -18.99 3.75 -16.09
C LEU A 103 -19.77 3.36 -17.34
N ILE A 104 -19.10 3.41 -18.48
CA ILE A 104 -19.64 2.98 -19.78
C ILE A 104 -18.79 1.80 -20.26
N VAL A 105 -19.45 0.71 -20.63
CA VAL A 105 -18.79 -0.43 -21.26
C VAL A 105 -19.34 -0.54 -22.68
N GLU A 106 -18.47 -0.39 -23.67
CA GLU A 106 -18.80 -0.51 -25.08
C GLU A 106 -17.96 -1.59 -25.74
N GLN A 107 -18.54 -2.25 -26.76
CA GLN A 107 -17.79 -3.18 -27.58
C GLN A 107 -16.84 -2.40 -28.49
N MET A 108 -15.59 -2.86 -28.57
CA MET A 108 -14.60 -2.30 -29.50
C MET A 108 -15.04 -2.51 -30.94
N LYS A 109 -14.96 -1.46 -31.75
CA LYS A 109 -15.30 -1.45 -33.20
C LYS A 109 -14.05 -1.59 -34.07
N HIS A 110 -12.91 -1.19 -33.55
CA HIS A 110 -11.62 -1.22 -34.26
C HIS A 110 -10.61 -2.10 -33.54
N PRO A 111 -9.55 -2.56 -34.21
CA PRO A 111 -8.49 -3.33 -33.55
C PRO A 111 -7.86 -2.56 -32.38
N ALA A 112 -7.56 -3.25 -31.29
CA ALA A 112 -7.06 -2.63 -30.06
C ALA A 112 -5.78 -1.79 -30.26
N ASN A 113 -4.95 -2.17 -31.20
CA ASN A 113 -3.70 -1.46 -31.54
C ASN A 113 -3.90 -0.19 -32.37
N SER A 114 -5.11 0.07 -32.89
CA SER A 114 -5.41 1.31 -33.63
C SER A 114 -5.67 2.49 -32.72
N TYR A 115 -6.16 2.24 -31.49
CA TYR A 115 -6.64 3.24 -30.53
C TYR A 115 -7.76 4.15 -31.05
N GLU A 116 -8.38 3.83 -32.20
CA GLU A 116 -9.41 4.66 -32.83
C GLU A 116 -10.66 4.81 -31.95
N ASP A 117 -11.01 3.76 -31.19
CA ASP A 117 -12.13 3.79 -30.26
C ASP A 117 -11.91 4.75 -29.08
N LEU A 118 -10.68 5.23 -28.87
CA LEU A 118 -10.32 6.23 -27.85
C LEU A 118 -10.20 7.65 -28.41
N ALA A 119 -10.43 7.85 -29.70
CA ALA A 119 -10.27 9.16 -30.36
C ALA A 119 -11.14 10.28 -29.75
N PHE A 120 -12.28 9.92 -29.13
CA PHE A 120 -13.16 10.87 -28.45
C PHE A 120 -12.51 11.52 -27.22
N VAL A 121 -11.53 10.85 -26.59
CA VAL A 121 -10.81 11.39 -25.43
C VAL A 121 -9.91 12.57 -25.83
N ILE A 122 -9.37 12.53 -27.05
CA ILE A 122 -8.40 13.50 -27.55
C ILE A 122 -9.07 14.72 -28.19
N LYS A 123 -10.29 14.56 -28.73
CA LYS A 123 -11.02 15.61 -29.47
C LYS A 123 -11.71 16.65 -28.59
N ARG A 124 -11.46 16.72 -27.31
CA ARG A 124 -11.97 17.80 -26.44
C ARG A 124 -10.92 18.91 -26.33
N THR A 125 -10.80 19.69 -27.38
CA THR A 125 -10.26 21.06 -27.35
C THR A 125 -11.32 21.98 -27.94
#